data_8b7187e8c3f27a410f5d1a41e2d5eefa
#
_entry.id   8b7187e8c3f27a410f5d1a41e2d5eefa
#
_cell.length_a   1.000
_cell.length_b   1.000
_cell.length_c   1.000
_cell.angle_alpha   90.00
_cell.angle_beta   90.00
_cell.angle_gamma   90.00
#
_symmetry.space_group_name_H-M   'P 1'
#
loop_
_entity.id
_entity.type
_entity.pdbx_description
1 polymer ?
#
loop_
_entity_poly.entity_id
_entity_poly.type
_entity_poly.pdbx_seq_one_letter_code
_entity_poly.pdbx_strand_id
1 'polypeptide(L)'
;ALEPDRFEILNIFKEFGYKVIKSNFPYNEDFPYNEFEDINILKASLSNIIYYPHTLFNKKFKKEILRHLEPIKSLKDVIIISQSSGLNVWKKFMELSGFNNENIKMFALGPVGKGYGKLNNVVVLKGIFDIYSLLLDFHKFDKIVNCGHLGYFKDRKVKEIIYEYLQRKN
;
A
#
# COMPACT_ATOMS: atom_id res chain seq x y z
N ALA A 1 -6.30 2.11 -13.31
CA ALA A 1 -5.91 3.50 -13.02
C ALA A 1 -5.94 3.79 -11.53
N LEU A 2 -5.30 4.88 -11.11
CA LEU A 2 -5.45 5.42 -9.76
C LEU A 2 -6.62 6.38 -9.73
N GLU A 3 -7.42 6.33 -8.68
CA GLU A 3 -8.45 7.33 -8.37
C GLU A 3 -7.85 8.74 -8.30
N PRO A 4 -8.54 9.78 -8.79
CA PRO A 4 -8.03 11.16 -8.74
C PRO A 4 -7.55 11.60 -7.35
N ASP A 5 -8.29 11.25 -6.29
CA ASP A 5 -7.93 11.59 -4.90
C ASP A 5 -6.60 11.00 -4.42
N ARG A 6 -6.18 9.89 -5.02
CA ARG A 6 -4.88 9.28 -4.72
C ARG A 6 -3.72 10.13 -5.23
N PHE A 7 -3.94 10.90 -6.28
CA PHE A 7 -2.92 11.82 -6.79
C PHE A 7 -2.63 12.98 -5.84
N GLU A 8 -3.59 13.43 -5.05
CA GLU A 8 -3.33 14.49 -4.06
C GLU A 8 -2.28 14.07 -3.03
N ILE A 9 -2.42 12.87 -2.44
CA ILE A 9 -1.39 12.34 -1.53
C ILE A 9 -0.05 12.20 -2.23
N LEU A 10 -0.06 11.69 -3.46
CA LEU A 10 1.18 11.51 -4.23
C LEU A 10 1.86 12.85 -4.58
N ASN A 11 1.11 13.94 -4.72
CA ASN A 11 1.67 15.26 -4.96
C ASN A 11 2.47 15.77 -3.77
N ILE A 12 2.09 15.43 -2.52
CA ILE A 12 2.87 15.76 -1.32
C ILE A 12 4.33 15.28 -1.48
N PHE A 13 4.53 14.06 -1.97
CA PHE A 13 5.89 13.52 -2.16
C PHE A 13 6.71 14.29 -3.19
N LYS A 14 6.07 14.85 -4.23
CA LYS A 14 6.78 15.68 -5.22
C LYS A 14 7.31 16.98 -4.63
N GLU A 15 6.58 17.58 -3.67
CA GLU A 15 7.01 18.79 -2.96
C GLU A 15 8.32 18.54 -2.20
N PHE A 16 8.56 17.30 -1.80
CA PHE A 16 9.80 16.85 -1.13
C PHE A 16 10.82 16.23 -2.09
N GLY A 17 10.69 16.42 -3.40
CA GLY A 17 11.66 15.99 -4.41
C GLY A 17 11.58 14.53 -4.83
N TYR A 18 10.56 13.77 -4.41
CA TYR A 18 10.40 12.38 -4.80
C TYR A 18 9.87 12.24 -6.23
N LYS A 19 10.46 11.30 -6.99
CA LYS A 19 9.88 10.84 -8.25
C LYS A 19 8.71 9.89 -7.94
N VAL A 20 7.51 10.26 -8.37
CA VAL A 20 6.28 9.51 -8.08
C VAL A 20 5.94 8.55 -9.20
N ILE A 21 5.76 7.27 -8.88
CA ILE A 21 5.19 6.27 -9.79
C ILE A 21 3.67 6.32 -9.66
N LYS A 22 2.98 6.67 -10.77
CA LYS A 22 1.54 6.91 -10.80
C LYS A 22 0.72 5.67 -11.20
N SER A 23 1.23 4.49 -10.96
CA SER A 23 0.54 3.23 -11.27
C SER A 23 0.43 2.33 -10.05
N ASN A 24 -0.63 1.50 -10.03
CA ASN A 24 -0.77 0.45 -9.03
C ASN A 24 0.09 -0.76 -9.39
N PHE A 25 0.41 -1.55 -8.37
CA PHE A 25 0.91 -2.91 -8.61
C PHE A 25 -0.21 -3.81 -9.19
N PRO A 26 0.07 -4.66 -10.16
CA PRO A 26 1.34 -4.76 -10.91
C PRO A 26 1.52 -3.57 -11.86
N TYR A 27 2.71 -2.99 -11.87
CA TYR A 27 3.06 -1.85 -12.74
C TYR A 27 3.21 -2.31 -14.20
N ASN A 28 2.13 -2.78 -14.78
CA ASN A 28 2.13 -3.33 -16.11
C ASN A 28 1.80 -2.24 -17.12
N GLU A 29 2.80 -1.82 -17.90
CA GLU A 29 2.68 -0.80 -18.94
C GLU A 29 1.77 -1.27 -20.10
N ASP A 30 1.61 -2.58 -20.25
CA ASP A 30 0.75 -3.19 -21.29
C ASP A 30 -0.74 -3.07 -20.99
N PHE A 31 -1.12 -2.68 -19.76
CA PHE A 31 -2.51 -2.43 -19.42
C PHE A 31 -2.87 -0.95 -19.62
N PRO A 32 -3.84 -0.64 -20.47
CA PRO A 32 -4.36 0.71 -20.59
C PRO A 32 -5.13 1.07 -19.31
N TYR A 33 -4.45 1.61 -18.32
CA TYR A 33 -5.08 2.18 -17.11
C TYR A 33 -5.73 3.55 -17.42
N ASN A 34 -6.37 3.68 -18.59
CA ASN A 34 -6.77 4.98 -19.11
C ASN A 34 -8.02 5.52 -18.44
N GLU A 35 -8.82 4.65 -17.80
CA GLU A 35 -10.06 5.08 -17.17
C GLU A 35 -10.19 4.46 -15.77
N PHE A 36 -10.54 5.30 -14.81
CA PHE A 36 -10.93 4.85 -13.49
C PHE A 36 -12.39 4.43 -13.56
N GLU A 37 -12.65 3.14 -13.32
CA GLU A 37 -14.01 2.65 -13.10
C GLU A 37 -14.29 2.60 -11.60
N ASP A 38 -15.40 3.20 -11.20
CA ASP A 38 -15.87 3.16 -9.82
C ASP A 38 -16.35 1.73 -9.49
N ILE A 39 -15.58 1.03 -8.68
CA ILE A 39 -15.86 -0.36 -8.33
C ILE A 39 -16.69 -0.39 -7.05
N ASN A 40 -17.86 -1.01 -7.09
CA ASN A 40 -18.66 -1.28 -5.90
C ASN A 40 -17.82 -2.05 -4.86
N ILE A 41 -17.83 -1.57 -3.61
CA ILE A 41 -17.03 -2.10 -2.51
C ILE A 41 -17.26 -3.59 -2.28
N LEU A 42 -18.50 -4.09 -2.49
CA LEU A 42 -18.82 -5.51 -2.36
C LEU A 42 -18.13 -6.34 -3.46
N LYS A 43 -18.13 -5.84 -4.70
CA LYS A 43 -17.44 -6.49 -5.82
C LYS A 43 -15.92 -6.50 -5.61
N ALA A 44 -15.37 -5.39 -5.11
CA ALA A 44 -13.95 -5.29 -4.74
C ALA A 44 -13.58 -6.26 -3.60
N SER A 45 -14.44 -6.38 -2.59
CA SER A 45 -14.23 -7.28 -1.44
C SER A 45 -14.28 -8.75 -1.87
N LEU A 46 -15.24 -9.15 -2.69
CA LEU A 46 -15.32 -10.50 -3.26
C LEU A 46 -14.09 -10.82 -4.12
N SER A 47 -13.67 -9.88 -4.95
CA SER A 47 -12.45 -10.00 -5.75
C SER A 47 -11.23 -10.22 -4.84
N ASN A 48 -11.09 -9.46 -3.77
CA ASN A 48 -10.00 -9.60 -2.82
C ASN A 48 -10.01 -10.95 -2.09
N ILE A 49 -11.18 -11.48 -1.72
CA ILE A 49 -11.33 -12.81 -1.11
C ILE A 49 -10.80 -13.89 -2.07
N ILE A 50 -11.09 -13.78 -3.35
CA ILE A 50 -10.59 -14.70 -4.37
C ILE A 50 -9.09 -14.51 -4.60
N TYR A 51 -8.61 -13.29 -4.66
CA TYR A 51 -7.20 -12.98 -4.88
C TYR A 51 -6.30 -13.36 -3.70
N TYR A 52 -6.79 -13.31 -2.48
CA TYR A 52 -5.99 -13.58 -1.29
C TYR A 52 -5.31 -14.97 -1.31
N PRO A 53 -6.02 -16.09 -1.58
CA PRO A 53 -5.37 -17.39 -1.77
C PRO A 53 -4.35 -17.41 -2.91
N HIS A 54 -4.64 -16.70 -4.01
CA HIS A 54 -3.70 -16.60 -5.13
C HIS A 54 -2.38 -15.93 -4.73
N THR A 55 -2.41 -14.91 -3.85
CA THR A 55 -1.18 -14.26 -3.37
C THR A 55 -0.32 -15.21 -2.54
N LEU A 56 -0.93 -16.16 -1.85
CA LEU A 56 -0.23 -17.11 -0.98
C LEU A 56 0.32 -18.32 -1.73
N PHE A 57 -0.43 -18.88 -2.66
CA PHE A 57 -0.16 -20.20 -3.23
C PHE A 57 0.19 -20.20 -4.71
N ASN A 58 -0.21 -19.20 -5.47
CA ASN A 58 -0.03 -19.18 -6.92
C ASN A 58 1.42 -18.87 -7.30
N LYS A 59 2.10 -19.86 -7.92
CA LYS A 59 3.51 -19.70 -8.37
C LYS A 59 3.69 -18.58 -9.42
N LYS A 60 2.71 -18.42 -10.31
CA LYS A 60 2.74 -17.37 -11.34
C LYS A 60 2.67 -15.98 -10.70
N PHE A 61 1.80 -15.79 -9.71
CA PHE A 61 1.70 -14.53 -8.97
C PHE A 61 2.99 -14.20 -8.22
N LYS A 62 3.64 -15.20 -7.60
CA LYS A 62 4.94 -15.01 -6.93
C LYS A 62 6.01 -14.52 -7.90
N LYS A 63 6.04 -15.10 -9.13
CA LYS A 63 6.96 -14.67 -10.19
C LYS A 63 6.71 -13.22 -10.60
N GLU A 64 5.45 -12.82 -10.75
CA GLU A 64 5.08 -11.44 -11.08
C GLU A 64 5.45 -10.45 -9.95
N ILE A 65 5.27 -10.81 -8.68
CA ILE A 65 5.74 -9.99 -7.56
C ILE A 65 7.24 -9.72 -7.68
N LEU A 66 8.05 -10.75 -7.90
CA LEU A 66 9.50 -10.57 -8.05
C LEU A 66 9.81 -9.69 -9.27
N ARG A 67 9.23 -9.98 -10.42
CA ARG A 67 9.50 -9.22 -11.66
C ARG A 67 9.22 -7.73 -11.53
N HIS A 68 8.11 -7.36 -10.89
CA HIS A 68 7.70 -5.97 -10.76
C HIS A 68 8.38 -5.21 -9.62
N LEU A 69 8.74 -5.89 -8.55
CA LEU A 69 9.30 -5.24 -7.37
C LEU A 69 10.84 -5.35 -7.30
N GLU A 70 11.46 -6.23 -8.07
CA GLU A 70 12.92 -6.39 -8.12
C GLU A 70 13.67 -5.06 -8.37
N PRO A 71 13.22 -4.17 -9.28
CA PRO A 71 13.87 -2.88 -9.50
C PRO A 71 13.96 -1.99 -8.25
N ILE A 72 13.08 -2.19 -7.27
CA ILE A 72 13.10 -1.43 -6.01
C ILE A 72 14.39 -1.67 -5.22
N LYS A 73 15.02 -2.84 -5.37
CA LYS A 73 16.25 -3.19 -4.67
C LYS A 73 17.43 -2.26 -5.00
N SER A 74 17.44 -1.67 -6.18
CA SER A 74 18.49 -0.75 -6.61
C SER A 74 18.28 0.69 -6.15
N LEU A 75 17.13 0.99 -5.58
CA LEU A 75 16.78 2.35 -5.14
C LEU A 75 17.29 2.60 -3.72
N LYS A 76 17.85 3.80 -3.50
CA LYS A 76 18.44 4.18 -2.21
C LYS A 76 17.40 4.62 -1.19
N ASP A 77 16.34 5.27 -1.64
CA ASP A 77 15.29 5.83 -0.79
C ASP A 77 13.93 5.62 -1.46
N VAL A 78 13.07 4.83 -0.82
CA VAL A 78 11.77 4.48 -1.36
C VAL A 78 10.70 4.65 -0.29
N ILE A 79 9.63 5.33 -0.67
CA ILE A 79 8.42 5.40 0.15
C ILE A 79 7.29 4.70 -0.61
N ILE A 80 6.67 3.74 0.05
CA ILE A 80 5.59 2.94 -0.49
C ILE A 80 4.28 3.34 0.20
N ILE A 81 3.27 3.67 -0.58
CA ILE A 81 1.89 3.78 -0.08
C ILE A 81 1.16 2.49 -0.46
N SER A 82 0.72 1.77 0.53
CA SER A 82 -0.08 0.55 0.33
C SER A 82 -1.46 0.70 0.96
N GLN A 83 -2.46 0.13 0.35
CA GLN A 83 -3.82 0.05 0.89
C GLN A 83 -4.29 -1.40 0.89
N SER A 84 -5.09 -1.78 1.89
CA SER A 84 -5.73 -3.10 1.98
C SER A 84 -4.70 -4.24 1.89
N SER A 85 -4.82 -5.13 0.91
CA SER A 85 -3.91 -6.27 0.70
C SER A 85 -2.50 -5.91 0.22
N GLY A 86 -2.21 -4.65 -0.09
CA GLY A 86 -0.90 -4.21 -0.57
C GLY A 86 0.25 -4.51 0.40
N LEU A 87 -0.02 -4.50 1.70
CA LEU A 87 0.95 -4.93 2.72
C LEU A 87 1.36 -6.39 2.55
N ASN A 88 0.43 -7.29 2.18
CA ASN A 88 0.75 -8.71 1.94
C ASN A 88 1.63 -8.88 0.71
N VAL A 89 1.37 -8.12 -0.35
CA VAL A 89 2.21 -8.14 -1.57
C VAL A 89 3.64 -7.76 -1.22
N TRP A 90 3.82 -6.71 -0.44
CA TRP A 90 5.14 -6.27 0.01
C TRP A 90 5.83 -7.29 0.92
N LYS A 91 5.14 -7.82 1.92
CA LYS A 91 5.69 -8.88 2.79
C LYS A 91 6.11 -10.10 1.99
N LYS A 92 5.30 -10.47 0.98
CA LYS A 92 5.61 -11.60 0.11
C LYS A 92 6.84 -11.34 -0.77
N PHE A 93 7.01 -10.13 -1.26
CA PHE A 93 8.21 -9.74 -1.97
C PHE A 93 9.47 -9.87 -1.09
N MET A 94 9.44 -9.33 0.13
CA MET A 94 10.56 -9.44 1.07
C MET A 94 10.90 -10.91 1.38
N GLU A 95 9.88 -11.74 1.63
CA GLU A 95 10.05 -13.18 1.88
C GLU A 95 10.72 -13.90 0.69
N LEU A 96 10.23 -13.65 -0.53
CA LEU A 96 10.70 -14.33 -1.73
C LEU A 96 12.09 -13.86 -2.19
N SER A 97 12.41 -12.60 -1.98
CA SER A 97 13.64 -11.97 -2.48
C SER A 97 14.76 -11.95 -1.46
N GLY A 98 14.47 -12.26 -0.20
CA GLY A 98 15.41 -12.04 0.92
C GLY A 98 15.77 -10.55 1.12
N PHE A 99 14.99 -9.65 0.53
CA PHE A 99 15.27 -8.23 0.55
C PHE A 99 14.91 -7.61 1.89
N ASN A 100 15.89 -6.99 2.52
CA ASN A 100 15.72 -6.22 3.74
C ASN A 100 16.48 -4.91 3.58
N ASN A 101 15.75 -3.81 3.36
CA ASN A 101 16.34 -2.50 3.20
C ASN A 101 15.71 -1.52 4.19
N GLU A 102 16.52 -1.03 5.11
CA GLU A 102 16.10 -0.06 6.13
C GLU A 102 15.73 1.31 5.55
N ASN A 103 16.18 1.60 4.33
CA ASN A 103 15.87 2.86 3.64
C ASN A 103 14.48 2.86 2.97
N ILE A 104 13.75 1.75 3.03
CA ILE A 104 12.39 1.69 2.53
C ILE A 104 11.41 1.95 3.67
N LYS A 105 10.55 2.92 3.46
CA LYS A 105 9.43 3.22 4.36
C LYS A 105 8.11 2.90 3.69
N MET A 106 7.20 2.30 4.43
CA MET A 106 5.85 2.05 3.95
C MET A 106 4.80 2.72 4.84
N PHE A 107 3.80 3.32 4.22
CA PHE A 107 2.54 3.69 4.87
C PHE A 107 1.48 2.66 4.47
N ALA A 108 1.06 1.85 5.41
CA ALA A 108 0.00 0.86 5.22
C ALA A 108 -1.35 1.44 5.67
N LEU A 109 -2.17 1.78 4.70
CA LEU A 109 -3.46 2.43 4.90
C LEU A 109 -4.56 1.36 4.96
N GLY A 110 -5.16 1.16 6.14
CA GLY A 110 -6.18 0.15 6.35
C GLY A 110 -5.75 -1.24 5.88
N PRO A 111 -4.62 -1.77 6.35
CA PRO A 111 -4.15 -3.06 5.86
C PRO A 111 -5.15 -4.16 6.16
N VAL A 112 -5.24 -5.11 5.25
CA VAL A 112 -5.93 -6.37 5.42
C VAL A 112 -4.91 -7.46 5.14
N GLY A 113 -4.37 -8.04 6.21
CA GLY A 113 -3.22 -8.90 6.03
C GLY A 113 -2.96 -9.91 7.11
N LYS A 114 -2.27 -10.99 6.73
CA LYS A 114 -1.84 -12.02 7.66
C LYS A 114 -0.65 -11.54 8.50
N GLY A 115 -0.76 -11.68 9.81
CA GLY A 115 0.32 -11.41 10.76
C GLY A 115 -0.15 -10.60 11.95
N TYR A 116 0.78 -10.35 12.86
CA TYR A 116 0.52 -9.61 14.09
C TYR A 116 1.78 -8.84 14.52
N GLY A 117 1.61 -7.99 15.53
CA GLY A 117 2.71 -7.23 16.10
C GLY A 117 3.11 -6.00 15.29
N LYS A 118 4.22 -5.38 15.69
CA LYS A 118 4.76 -4.19 15.04
C LYS A 118 5.60 -4.59 13.83
N LEU A 119 5.50 -3.83 12.77
CA LEU A 119 6.30 -3.99 11.56
C LEU A 119 7.42 -2.93 11.53
N ASN A 120 8.64 -3.35 11.24
CA ASN A 120 9.75 -2.42 11.04
C ASN A 120 9.55 -1.64 9.74
N ASN A 121 9.88 -0.35 9.78
CA ASN A 121 9.78 0.55 8.61
C ASN A 121 8.38 0.67 7.98
N VAL A 122 7.34 0.24 8.68
CA VAL A 122 5.96 0.39 8.26
C VAL A 122 5.20 1.23 9.27
N VAL A 123 4.53 2.27 8.80
CA VAL A 123 3.54 3.03 9.57
C VAL A 123 2.17 2.48 9.24
N VAL A 124 1.55 1.83 10.20
CA VAL A 124 0.22 1.25 10.05
C VAL A 124 -0.84 2.24 10.50
N LEU A 125 -1.71 2.65 9.58
CA LEU A 125 -2.85 3.51 9.86
C LEU A 125 -4.14 2.70 9.76
N LYS A 126 -4.99 2.77 10.80
CA LYS A 126 -6.32 2.14 10.79
C LYS A 126 -7.41 3.19 10.97
N GLY A 127 -8.48 3.07 10.19
CA GLY A 127 -9.64 3.93 10.30
C GLY A 127 -10.62 3.42 11.34
N ILE A 128 -11.21 4.31 12.14
CA ILE A 128 -12.21 3.92 13.17
C ILE A 128 -13.45 3.26 12.56
N PHE A 129 -13.77 3.57 11.29
CA PHE A 129 -14.87 2.99 10.54
C PHE A 129 -14.42 1.92 9.54
N ASP A 130 -13.14 1.54 9.57
CA ASP A 130 -12.58 0.50 8.69
C ASP A 130 -12.72 -0.88 9.33
N ILE A 131 -13.92 -1.44 9.27
CA ILE A 131 -14.23 -2.76 9.81
C ILE A 131 -13.32 -3.85 9.25
N TYR A 132 -12.95 -3.75 7.96
CA TYR A 132 -12.07 -4.74 7.32
C TYR A 132 -10.69 -4.77 7.96
N SER A 133 -10.05 -3.62 8.10
CA SER A 133 -8.72 -3.54 8.71
C SER A 133 -8.75 -3.86 10.21
N LEU A 134 -9.82 -3.49 10.91
CA LEU A 134 -9.96 -3.77 12.34
C LEU A 134 -10.15 -5.26 12.63
N LEU A 135 -10.88 -5.99 11.78
CA LEU A 135 -11.21 -7.40 11.99
C LEU A 135 -10.26 -8.38 11.31
N LEU A 136 -9.63 -7.99 10.20
CA LEU A 136 -8.85 -8.89 9.35
C LEU A 136 -7.33 -8.62 9.38
N ASP A 137 -6.89 -7.62 10.15
CA ASP A 137 -5.49 -7.31 10.33
C ASP A 137 -5.14 -7.14 11.80
N PHE A 138 -4.19 -7.94 12.29
CA PHE A 138 -3.76 -7.95 13.70
C PHE A 138 -2.41 -7.27 13.92
N HIS A 139 -1.88 -6.57 12.93
CA HIS A 139 -0.67 -5.77 13.14
C HIS A 139 -0.98 -4.58 14.07
N LYS A 140 0.00 -4.25 14.90
CA LYS A 140 -0.10 -3.08 15.77
C LYS A 140 -0.15 -1.83 14.90
N PHE A 141 -1.18 -1.03 15.07
CA PHE A 141 -1.28 0.25 14.38
C PHE A 141 -0.45 1.34 15.08
N ASP A 142 0.07 2.26 14.29
CA ASP A 142 0.81 3.42 14.79
C ASP A 142 -0.11 4.64 14.97
N LYS A 143 -1.14 4.75 14.14
CA LYS A 143 -2.10 5.86 14.18
C LYS A 143 -3.51 5.40 13.84
N ILE A 144 -4.49 6.05 14.47
CA ILE A 144 -5.91 5.93 14.14
C ILE A 144 -6.35 7.20 13.41
N VAL A 145 -7.17 7.03 12.37
CA VAL A 145 -7.74 8.10 11.54
C VAL A 145 -9.25 7.97 11.44
N ASN A 146 -9.94 9.05 11.07
CA ASN A 146 -11.40 9.11 11.11
C ASN A 146 -12.02 8.78 9.75
N CYS A 147 -11.73 7.59 9.21
CA CYS A 147 -12.25 7.18 7.91
C CYS A 147 -12.65 5.70 7.87
N GLY A 148 -13.39 5.32 6.83
CA GLY A 148 -13.63 3.93 6.44
C GLY A 148 -12.59 3.42 5.45
N HIS A 149 -12.74 2.16 5.01
CA HIS A 149 -11.75 1.44 4.20
C HIS A 149 -11.30 2.14 2.91
N LEU A 150 -12.17 2.86 2.25
CA LEU A 150 -11.86 3.61 1.01
C LEU A 150 -11.51 5.09 1.25
N GLY A 151 -11.61 5.58 2.49
CA GLY A 151 -11.50 7.00 2.81
C GLY A 151 -10.08 7.51 3.06
N TYR A 152 -9.06 6.66 3.16
CA TYR A 152 -7.72 7.06 3.60
C TYR A 152 -7.07 8.16 2.74
N PHE A 153 -7.25 8.12 1.43
CA PHE A 153 -6.66 9.10 0.53
C PHE A 153 -7.33 10.48 0.61
N LYS A 154 -8.57 10.53 1.09
CA LYS A 154 -9.34 11.76 1.31
C LYS A 154 -9.14 12.33 2.72
N ASP A 155 -8.71 11.48 3.66
CA ASP A 155 -8.59 11.83 5.07
C ASP A 155 -7.45 12.84 5.29
N ARG A 156 -7.79 13.99 5.89
CA ARG A 156 -6.84 15.06 6.17
C ARG A 156 -5.72 14.60 7.11
N LYS A 157 -6.06 13.79 8.11
CA LYS A 157 -5.10 13.32 9.10
C LYS A 157 -4.05 12.39 8.49
N VAL A 158 -4.45 11.58 7.51
CA VAL A 158 -3.49 10.75 6.75
C VAL A 158 -2.49 11.63 6.00
N LYS A 159 -2.96 12.68 5.33
CA LYS A 159 -2.10 13.64 4.62
C LYS A 159 -1.14 14.34 5.57
N GLU A 160 -1.62 14.81 6.72
CA GLU A 160 -0.81 15.42 7.77
C GLU A 160 0.28 14.48 8.29
N ILE A 161 -0.04 13.22 8.60
CA ILE A 161 0.92 12.22 9.09
C ILE A 161 2.04 11.99 8.07
N ILE A 162 1.70 11.88 6.79
CA ILE A 162 2.69 11.71 5.71
C ILE A 162 3.57 12.96 5.60
N TYR A 163 2.96 14.13 5.60
CA TYR A 163 3.67 15.40 5.51
C TYR A 163 4.64 15.60 6.66
N GLU A 164 4.21 15.40 7.92
CA GLU A 164 5.06 15.47 9.09
C GLU A 164 6.25 14.50 9.04
N TYR A 165 6.02 13.29 8.50
CA TYR A 165 7.11 12.33 8.32
C TYR A 165 8.15 12.84 7.33
N LEU A 166 7.71 13.39 6.20
CA LEU A 166 8.61 13.93 5.18
C LEU A 166 9.39 15.14 5.67
N GLN A 167 8.75 16.02 6.44
CA GLN A 167 9.43 17.19 7.06
C GLN A 167 10.55 16.78 8.03
N ARG A 168 10.37 15.70 8.78
CA ARG A 168 11.39 15.23 9.74
C ARG A 168 12.56 14.51 9.09
N LYS A 169 12.35 14.03 7.86
CA LYS A 169 13.35 13.27 7.12
C LYS A 169 14.31 14.17 6.33
N ASN A 170 13.85 15.34 5.92
CA ASN A 170 14.64 16.37 5.25
C ASN A 170 15.30 17.30 6.26
#